data_10f0cd9dbe7d88778a6940c770f050a5
#
_entry.id   10f0cd9dbe7d88778a6940c770f050a5
#
_cell.length_a   1.000
_cell.length_b   1.000
_cell.length_c   1.000
_cell.angle_alpha   90.00
_cell.angle_beta   90.00
_cell.angle_gamma   90.00
#
_symmetry.space_group_name_H-M   'P 1'
#
loop_
_entity.id
_entity.type
_entity.pdbx_description
1 polymer ?
#
loop_
_entity_poly.entity_id
_entity_poly.type
_entity_poly.pdbx_seq_one_letter_code
_entity_poly.pdbx_strand_id
1 'polypeptide(L)'
;MFPLFTGCTIEATGITILAIAINSGNLQLIYGMLALTGVGTGLRMMPGTLHGIAYHPDAIASIVSLMSLALTLGGTLATTIMLNIFNNVLSQAGISFNGVSSSSFDQISSLPAEELVFFRGKAQRGIVLAFWAITAFMWLGVVVSLGLGNVRIGKGEEGDRITDKGSYIGSLLRRKGGKEELVDRA
;
A
#
# COMPACT_ATOMS: atom_id res chain seq x y z
N MET A 1 0.24 -1.67 -17.34
CA MET A 1 -0.23 -0.79 -16.27
C MET A 1 -1.44 -1.31 -15.51
N PHE A 2 -2.35 -2.02 -16.15
CA PHE A 2 -3.55 -2.58 -15.48
C PHE A 2 -3.24 -3.34 -14.17
N PRO A 3 -2.27 -4.26 -14.11
CA PRO A 3 -1.99 -5.00 -12.87
C PRO A 3 -1.42 -4.13 -11.73
N LEU A 4 -0.66 -3.07 -12.05
CA LEU A 4 -0.15 -2.14 -11.04
C LEU A 4 -1.30 -1.36 -10.37
N PHE A 5 -2.18 -0.79 -11.18
CA PHE A 5 -3.33 -0.02 -10.67
C PHE A 5 -4.30 -0.90 -9.89
N THR A 6 -4.62 -2.10 -10.41
CA THR A 6 -5.48 -3.05 -9.71
C THR A 6 -4.87 -3.52 -8.39
N GLY A 7 -3.55 -3.79 -8.37
CA GLY A 7 -2.83 -4.15 -7.15
C GLY A 7 -2.88 -3.05 -6.09
N CYS A 8 -2.61 -1.79 -6.47
CA CYS A 8 -2.72 -0.64 -5.56
C CYS A 8 -4.15 -0.45 -5.01
N THR A 9 -5.17 -0.62 -5.87
CA THR A 9 -6.57 -0.45 -5.46
C THR A 9 -7.02 -1.56 -4.51
N ILE A 10 -6.65 -2.82 -4.80
CA ILE A 10 -6.95 -3.97 -3.93
C ILE A 10 -6.26 -3.79 -2.57
N GLU A 11 -5.01 -3.38 -2.56
CA GLU A 11 -4.25 -3.16 -1.33
C GLU A 11 -4.84 -2.01 -0.49
N ALA A 12 -5.14 -0.86 -1.11
CA ALA A 12 -5.74 0.29 -0.42
C ALA A 12 -7.13 -0.04 0.16
N THR A 13 -7.99 -0.73 -0.60
CA THR A 13 -9.29 -1.21 -0.12
C THR A 13 -9.14 -2.23 1.00
N GLY A 14 -8.22 -3.18 0.86
CA GLY A 14 -7.95 -4.20 1.86
C GLY A 14 -7.53 -3.59 3.20
N ILE A 15 -6.61 -2.62 3.19
CA ILE A 15 -6.16 -1.91 4.41
C ILE A 15 -7.29 -1.06 5.01
N THR A 16 -8.10 -0.41 4.18
CA THR A 16 -9.26 0.37 4.66
C THR A 16 -10.26 -0.52 5.40
N ILE A 17 -10.62 -1.66 4.81
CA ILE A 17 -11.54 -2.63 5.43
C ILE A 17 -10.89 -3.28 6.65
N LEU A 18 -9.57 -3.52 6.62
CA LEU A 18 -8.83 -4.03 7.76
C LEU A 18 -8.90 -3.10 8.97
N ALA A 19 -8.76 -1.78 8.77
CA ALA A 19 -8.90 -0.79 9.85
C ALA A 19 -10.31 -0.85 10.47
N ILE A 20 -11.35 -1.01 9.66
CA ILE A 20 -12.74 -1.16 10.11
C ILE A 20 -12.93 -2.51 10.84
N ALA A 21 -12.34 -3.59 10.34
CA ALA A 21 -12.42 -4.93 10.92
C ALA A 21 -11.77 -4.99 12.31
N ILE A 22 -10.63 -4.31 12.49
CA ILE A 22 -9.96 -4.19 13.80
C ILE A 22 -10.85 -3.43 14.79
N ASN A 23 -11.50 -2.36 14.33
CA ASN A 23 -12.43 -1.60 15.17
C ASN A 23 -13.65 -2.42 15.60
N SER A 24 -14.17 -3.28 14.73
CA SER A 24 -15.29 -4.18 15.05
C SER A 24 -14.90 -5.47 15.78
N GLY A 25 -13.60 -5.76 15.93
CA GLY A 25 -13.10 -6.94 16.65
C GLY A 25 -13.38 -8.27 15.94
N ASN A 26 -13.73 -8.26 14.64
CA ASN A 26 -14.04 -9.46 13.88
C ASN A 26 -12.77 -10.12 13.33
N LEU A 27 -12.29 -11.16 14.01
CA LEU A 27 -11.05 -11.87 13.65
C LEU A 27 -11.09 -12.51 12.27
N GLN A 28 -12.24 -13.06 11.85
CA GLN A 28 -12.36 -13.70 10.53
C GLN A 28 -12.17 -12.67 9.41
N LEU A 29 -12.77 -11.48 9.58
CA LEU A 29 -12.62 -10.40 8.63
C LEU A 29 -11.18 -9.86 8.60
N ILE A 30 -10.51 -9.78 9.76
CA ILE A 30 -9.11 -9.36 9.85
C ILE A 30 -8.21 -10.30 9.04
N TYR A 31 -8.32 -11.61 9.23
CA TYR A 31 -7.50 -12.58 8.48
C TYR A 31 -7.79 -12.54 6.96
N GLY A 32 -9.06 -12.43 6.58
CA GLY A 32 -9.43 -12.31 5.17
C GLY A 32 -8.85 -11.05 4.51
N MET A 33 -8.89 -9.91 5.21
CA MET A 33 -8.36 -8.65 4.69
C MET A 33 -6.83 -8.61 4.66
N LEU A 34 -6.16 -9.27 5.62
CA LEU A 34 -4.70 -9.46 5.58
C LEU A 34 -4.28 -10.26 4.34
N ALA A 35 -4.98 -11.34 4.03
CA ALA A 35 -4.72 -12.13 2.82
C ALA A 35 -4.95 -11.28 1.56
N LEU A 36 -6.03 -10.51 1.49
CA LEU A 36 -6.36 -9.64 0.37
C LEU A 36 -5.30 -8.55 0.16
N THR A 37 -4.82 -7.91 1.23
CA THR A 37 -3.74 -6.92 1.14
C THR A 37 -2.44 -7.55 0.65
N GLY A 38 -2.12 -8.77 1.09
CA GLY A 38 -0.97 -9.52 0.61
C GLY A 38 -1.03 -9.80 -0.89
N VAL A 39 -2.18 -10.18 -1.43
CA VAL A 39 -2.42 -10.34 -2.87
C VAL A 39 -2.22 -9.00 -3.60
N GLY A 40 -2.76 -7.90 -3.07
CA GLY A 40 -2.59 -6.55 -3.63
C GLY A 40 -1.11 -6.14 -3.72
N THR A 41 -0.35 -6.35 -2.64
CA THR A 41 1.09 -6.09 -2.59
C THR A 41 1.85 -6.93 -3.62
N GLY A 42 1.57 -8.22 -3.72
CA GLY A 42 2.19 -9.12 -4.70
C GLY A 42 1.93 -8.68 -6.15
N LEU A 43 0.70 -8.33 -6.47
CA LEU A 43 0.31 -7.83 -7.80
C LEU A 43 0.97 -6.49 -8.16
N ARG A 44 1.33 -5.67 -7.18
CA ARG A 44 1.95 -4.35 -7.38
C ARG A 44 3.47 -4.40 -7.53
N MET A 45 4.14 -5.24 -6.73
CA MET A 45 5.61 -5.21 -6.63
C MET A 45 6.32 -5.46 -7.95
N MET A 46 5.94 -6.55 -8.63
CA MET A 46 6.63 -6.96 -9.86
C MET A 46 6.37 -6.01 -11.04
N PRO A 47 5.13 -5.62 -11.34
CA PRO A 47 4.86 -4.65 -12.40
C PRO A 47 5.46 -3.27 -12.13
N GLY A 48 5.56 -2.84 -10.87
CA GLY A 48 6.19 -1.57 -10.50
C GLY A 48 7.67 -1.55 -10.89
N THR A 49 8.41 -2.59 -10.54
CA THR A 49 9.84 -2.72 -10.89
C THR A 49 10.05 -2.82 -12.39
N LEU A 50 9.27 -3.66 -13.08
CA LEU A 50 9.34 -3.82 -14.54
C LEU A 50 9.03 -2.51 -15.27
N HIS A 51 8.12 -1.71 -14.75
CA HIS A 51 7.81 -0.41 -15.31
C HIS A 51 8.99 0.56 -15.24
N GLY A 52 9.67 0.63 -14.10
CA GLY A 52 10.88 1.43 -13.95
C GLY A 52 11.98 1.01 -14.93
N ILE A 53 12.22 -0.31 -15.05
CA ILE A 53 13.20 -0.87 -15.98
C ILE A 53 12.87 -0.56 -17.43
N ALA A 54 11.58 -0.60 -17.80
CA ALA A 54 11.14 -0.32 -19.15
C ALA A 54 11.36 1.14 -19.59
N TYR A 55 11.35 2.10 -18.65
CA TYR A 55 11.67 3.50 -18.92
C TYR A 55 13.16 3.75 -19.13
N HIS A 56 14.02 3.00 -18.44
CA HIS A 56 15.49 3.17 -18.49
C HIS A 56 16.17 1.81 -18.59
N PRO A 57 16.13 1.18 -19.76
CA PRO A 57 16.68 -0.17 -19.96
C PRO A 57 18.21 -0.24 -19.77
N ASP A 58 18.88 0.90 -19.92
CA ASP A 58 20.35 0.97 -19.79
C ASP A 58 20.82 1.07 -18.33
N ALA A 59 19.89 1.33 -17.38
CA ALA A 59 20.19 1.55 -15.96
C ALA A 59 19.47 0.56 -15.03
N ILE A 60 19.32 -0.71 -15.44
CA ILE A 60 18.54 -1.73 -14.71
C ILE A 60 19.00 -1.87 -13.25
N ALA A 61 20.32 -1.99 -13.03
CA ALA A 61 20.88 -2.14 -11.69
C ALA A 61 20.56 -0.95 -10.78
N SER A 62 20.66 0.27 -11.30
CA SER A 62 20.35 1.49 -10.56
C SER A 62 18.86 1.58 -10.18
N ILE A 63 17.97 1.16 -11.09
CA ILE A 63 16.52 1.17 -10.85
C ILE A 63 16.14 0.15 -9.78
N VAL A 64 16.65 -1.08 -9.87
CA VAL A 64 16.38 -2.12 -8.87
C VAL A 64 16.90 -1.69 -7.49
N SER A 65 18.10 -1.12 -7.43
CA SER A 65 18.68 -0.59 -6.19
C SER A 65 17.83 0.56 -5.61
N LEU A 66 17.38 1.50 -6.45
CA LEU A 66 16.53 2.61 -6.02
C LEU A 66 15.18 2.12 -5.50
N MET A 67 14.55 1.13 -6.17
CA MET A 67 13.30 0.52 -5.73
C MET A 67 13.45 -0.18 -4.39
N SER A 68 14.54 -0.94 -4.19
CA SER A 68 14.85 -1.60 -2.92
C SER A 68 15.06 -0.60 -1.80
N LEU A 69 15.79 0.49 -2.07
CA LEU A 69 16.03 1.56 -1.11
C LEU A 69 14.71 2.29 -0.76
N ALA A 70 13.88 2.59 -1.75
CA ALA A 70 12.58 3.22 -1.52
C ALA A 70 11.65 2.33 -0.69
N LEU A 71 11.68 1.00 -0.91
CA LEU A 71 10.89 0.03 -0.15
C LEU A 71 11.30 0.01 1.33
N THR A 72 12.60 -0.05 1.61
CA THR A 72 13.11 -0.06 3.00
C THR A 72 12.85 1.27 3.71
N LEU A 73 13.08 2.40 3.05
CA LEU A 73 12.75 3.73 3.59
C LEU A 73 11.25 3.87 3.85
N GLY A 74 10.41 3.47 2.90
CA GLY A 74 8.95 3.49 3.07
C GLY A 74 8.49 2.63 4.23
N GLY A 75 9.04 1.43 4.39
CA GLY A 75 8.76 0.52 5.50
C GLY A 75 9.13 1.11 6.86
N THR A 76 10.33 1.67 6.98
CA THR A 76 10.77 2.30 8.24
C THR A 76 9.94 3.53 8.60
N LEU A 77 9.63 4.39 7.64
CA LEU A 77 8.76 5.54 7.84
C LEU A 77 7.36 5.13 8.28
N ALA A 78 6.74 4.16 7.60
CA ALA A 78 5.43 3.65 7.95
C ALA A 78 5.40 3.08 9.37
N THR A 79 6.38 2.25 9.72
CA THR A 79 6.49 1.67 11.07
C THR A 79 6.69 2.74 12.13
N THR A 80 7.52 3.74 11.86
CA THR A 80 7.76 4.86 12.78
C THR A 80 6.50 5.69 13.02
N ILE A 81 5.74 5.98 11.97
CA ILE A 81 4.47 6.71 12.07
C ILE A 81 3.47 5.89 12.89
N MET A 82 3.32 4.59 12.60
CA MET A 82 2.43 3.72 13.36
C MET A 82 2.78 3.67 14.84
N LEU A 83 4.05 3.48 15.18
CA LEU A 83 4.52 3.42 16.56
C LEU A 83 4.31 4.76 17.29
N ASN A 84 4.57 5.90 16.63
CA ASN A 84 4.34 7.20 17.24
C ASN A 84 2.85 7.45 17.53
N ILE A 85 1.96 7.10 16.61
CA ILE A 85 0.51 7.24 16.83
C ILE A 85 0.07 6.33 17.97
N PHE A 86 0.49 5.07 17.95
CA PHE A 86 0.17 4.09 18.97
C PHE A 86 0.65 4.54 20.36
N ASN A 87 1.92 4.92 20.48
CA ASN A 87 2.51 5.39 21.73
C ASN A 87 1.83 6.66 22.25
N ASN A 88 1.47 7.59 21.35
CA ASN A 88 0.76 8.80 21.76
C ASN A 88 -0.62 8.50 22.35
N VAL A 89 -1.36 7.58 21.76
CA VAL A 89 -2.68 7.16 22.27
C VAL A 89 -2.55 6.47 23.62
N LEU A 90 -1.53 5.64 23.83
CA LEU A 90 -1.28 4.98 25.11
C LEU A 90 -0.79 5.96 26.17
N SER A 91 0.09 6.89 25.83
CA SER A 91 0.60 7.94 26.71
C SER A 91 -0.52 8.84 27.23
N GLN A 92 -1.48 9.21 26.38
CA GLN A 92 -2.68 9.95 26.80
C GLN A 92 -3.57 9.16 27.78
N ALA A 93 -3.45 7.83 27.77
CA ALA A 93 -4.14 6.96 28.72
C ALA A 93 -3.35 6.73 30.03
N GLY A 94 -2.22 7.43 30.23
CA GLY A 94 -1.35 7.27 31.40
C GLY A 94 -0.42 6.04 31.32
N ILE A 95 -0.36 5.37 30.18
CA ILE A 95 0.44 4.18 29.98
C ILE A 95 1.65 4.55 29.12
N SER A 96 2.83 4.61 29.71
CA SER A 96 4.07 4.89 28.99
C SER A 96 4.88 3.62 28.82
N PHE A 97 5.08 3.19 27.57
CA PHE A 97 6.00 2.11 27.23
C PHE A 97 7.33 2.70 26.75
N ASN A 98 8.40 2.41 27.44
CA ASN A 98 9.76 2.73 26.99
C ASN A 98 10.26 1.67 25.99
N GLY A 99 9.65 1.64 24.80
CA GLY A 99 10.01 0.72 23.72
C GLY A 99 9.27 -0.62 23.76
N VAL A 100 9.23 -1.30 22.62
CA VAL A 100 8.69 -2.67 22.50
C VAL A 100 9.78 -3.64 22.93
N SER A 101 9.84 -3.94 24.22
CA SER A 101 10.74 -4.97 24.78
C SER A 101 9.92 -6.13 25.35
N SER A 102 10.53 -7.30 25.47
CA SER A 102 9.90 -8.47 26.08
C SER A 102 9.39 -8.21 27.50
N SER A 103 10.05 -7.31 28.24
CA SER A 103 9.61 -6.84 29.55
C SER A 103 8.26 -6.10 29.54
N SER A 104 7.85 -5.53 28.42
CA SER A 104 6.55 -4.87 28.28
C SER A 104 5.39 -5.87 28.28
N PHE A 105 5.60 -7.07 27.74
CA PHE A 105 4.60 -8.14 27.77
C PHE A 105 4.42 -8.70 29.17
N ASP A 106 5.49 -8.84 29.94
CA ASP A 106 5.44 -9.30 31.35
C ASP A 106 4.71 -8.28 32.22
N GLN A 107 4.91 -6.99 31.98
CA GLN A 107 4.18 -5.92 32.67
C GLN A 107 2.69 -5.95 32.36
N ILE A 108 2.30 -6.19 31.10
CA ILE A 108 0.90 -6.29 30.68
C ILE A 108 0.23 -7.52 31.32
N SER A 109 0.93 -8.65 31.41
CA SER A 109 0.38 -9.90 32.00
C SER A 109 0.18 -9.82 33.51
N SER A 110 0.88 -8.90 34.19
CA SER A 110 0.76 -8.66 35.62
C SER A 110 -0.32 -7.64 36.02
N LEU A 111 -1.00 -7.01 35.05
CA LEU A 111 -2.04 -6.03 35.31
C LEU A 111 -3.32 -6.67 35.86
N PRO A 112 -4.04 -6.01 36.79
CA PRO A 112 -5.38 -6.40 37.21
C PRO A 112 -6.35 -6.50 36.03
N ALA A 113 -7.34 -7.38 36.14
CA ALA A 113 -8.28 -7.65 35.03
C ALA A 113 -9.02 -6.40 34.52
N GLU A 114 -9.36 -5.45 35.40
CA GLU A 114 -10.00 -4.19 35.02
C GLU A 114 -9.08 -3.29 34.20
N GLU A 115 -7.81 -3.16 34.62
CA GLU A 115 -6.81 -2.37 33.89
C GLU A 115 -6.46 -3.00 32.54
N LEU A 116 -6.48 -4.32 32.47
CA LEU A 116 -6.25 -5.06 31.24
C LEU A 116 -7.33 -4.79 30.17
N VAL A 117 -8.60 -4.73 30.58
CA VAL A 117 -9.73 -4.39 29.69
C VAL A 117 -9.60 -2.95 29.18
N PHE A 118 -9.29 -2.02 30.07
CA PHE A 118 -9.06 -0.61 29.70
C PHE A 118 -7.87 -0.48 28.74
N PHE A 119 -6.77 -1.16 29.01
CA PHE A 119 -5.59 -1.20 28.15
C PHE A 119 -5.91 -1.72 26.75
N ARG A 120 -6.60 -2.86 26.67
CA ARG A 120 -6.99 -3.46 25.38
C ARG A 120 -7.83 -2.50 24.54
N GLY A 121 -8.79 -1.80 25.13
CA GLY A 121 -9.62 -0.83 24.42
C GLY A 121 -8.80 0.35 23.88
N LYS A 122 -7.84 0.87 24.67
CA LYS A 122 -6.97 1.95 24.25
C LYS A 122 -5.95 1.51 23.20
N ALA A 123 -5.38 0.31 23.35
CA ALA A 123 -4.47 -0.27 22.37
C ALA A 123 -5.16 -0.51 21.03
N GLN A 124 -6.37 -1.07 21.04
CA GLN A 124 -7.18 -1.25 19.83
C GLN A 124 -7.42 0.08 19.12
N ARG A 125 -7.78 1.13 19.86
CA ARG A 125 -7.98 2.47 19.29
C ARG A 125 -6.69 3.05 18.70
N GLY A 126 -5.55 2.85 19.37
CA GLY A 126 -4.24 3.26 18.87
C GLY A 126 -3.87 2.56 17.55
N ILE A 127 -4.12 1.26 17.48
CA ILE A 127 -3.89 0.46 16.26
C ILE A 127 -4.81 0.95 15.13
N VAL A 128 -6.10 1.15 15.39
CA VAL A 128 -7.06 1.63 14.37
C VAL A 128 -6.63 2.98 13.81
N LEU A 129 -6.23 3.93 14.66
CA LEU A 129 -5.75 5.25 14.21
C LEU A 129 -4.46 5.14 13.39
N ALA A 130 -3.55 4.26 13.78
CA ALA A 130 -2.33 4.01 13.03
C ALA A 130 -2.62 3.43 11.62
N PHE A 131 -3.57 2.49 11.50
CA PHE A 131 -4.03 1.98 10.21
C PHE A 131 -4.73 3.04 9.35
N TRP A 132 -5.52 3.93 9.95
CA TRP A 132 -6.13 5.04 9.22
C TRP A 132 -5.08 6.00 8.63
N ALA A 133 -4.00 6.28 9.37
CA ALA A 133 -2.91 7.09 8.85
C ALA A 133 -2.25 6.45 7.63
N ILE A 134 -1.98 5.13 7.67
CA ILE A 134 -1.42 4.39 6.53
C ILE A 134 -2.40 4.34 5.36
N THR A 135 -3.69 4.18 5.62
CA THR A 135 -4.73 4.18 4.59
C THR A 135 -4.68 5.45 3.74
N ALA A 136 -4.45 6.61 4.36
CA ALA A 136 -4.31 7.87 3.62
C ALA A 136 -3.14 7.83 2.62
N PHE A 137 -1.98 7.30 3.02
CA PHE A 137 -0.83 7.14 2.14
C PHE A 137 -1.07 6.11 1.02
N MET A 138 -1.82 5.03 1.31
CA MET A 138 -2.17 4.04 0.30
C MET A 138 -3.09 4.61 -0.78
N TRP A 139 -4.09 5.38 -0.42
CA TRP A 139 -4.95 6.08 -1.38
C TRP A 139 -4.19 7.12 -2.20
N LEU A 140 -3.24 7.83 -1.59
CA LEU A 140 -2.33 8.71 -2.33
C LEU A 140 -1.52 7.91 -3.36
N GLY A 141 -1.04 6.72 -3.02
CA GLY A 141 -0.39 5.80 -3.96
C GLY A 141 -1.28 5.40 -5.14
N VAL A 142 -2.57 5.15 -4.90
CA VAL A 142 -3.57 4.88 -5.97
C VAL A 142 -3.69 6.08 -6.91
N VAL A 143 -3.79 7.30 -6.38
CA VAL A 143 -3.87 8.53 -7.20
C VAL A 143 -2.61 8.72 -8.03
N VAL A 144 -1.43 8.54 -7.43
CA VAL A 144 -0.14 8.61 -8.14
C VAL A 144 -0.05 7.55 -9.24
N SER A 145 -0.56 6.33 -8.99
CA SER A 145 -0.55 5.25 -9.99
C SER A 145 -1.38 5.56 -11.23
N LEU A 146 -2.41 6.41 -11.12
CA LEU A 146 -3.18 6.90 -12.26
C LEU A 146 -2.39 7.86 -13.16
N GLY A 147 -1.44 8.60 -12.57
CA GLY A 147 -0.54 9.51 -13.30
C GLY A 147 0.60 8.79 -14.03
N LEU A 148 0.90 7.53 -13.66
CA LEU A 148 1.96 6.77 -14.33
C LEU A 148 1.58 6.44 -15.77
N GLY A 149 2.52 6.70 -16.70
CA GLY A 149 2.35 6.41 -18.11
C GLY A 149 2.22 4.92 -18.44
N ASN A 150 1.59 4.61 -19.54
CA ASN A 150 1.47 3.24 -20.03
C ASN A 150 2.68 2.89 -20.89
N VAL A 151 3.55 2.00 -20.43
CA VAL A 151 4.67 1.48 -21.22
C VAL A 151 4.26 0.18 -21.87
N ARG A 152 4.28 0.14 -23.19
CA ARG A 152 4.13 -1.08 -23.99
C ARG A 152 5.51 -1.54 -24.43
N ILE A 153 5.89 -2.74 -24.03
CA ILE A 153 7.08 -3.40 -24.54
C ILE A 153 6.62 -4.15 -25.79
N GLY A 154 6.78 -3.54 -26.96
CA GLY A 154 6.51 -4.18 -28.26
C GLY A 154 7.73 -4.99 -28.69
N LYS A 155 7.51 -6.18 -29.24
CA LYS A 155 8.53 -6.95 -29.97
C LYS A 155 8.55 -6.39 -31.39
N GLY A 156 9.36 -5.37 -31.66
CA GLY A 156 9.66 -4.93 -33.02
C GLY A 156 10.63 -5.91 -33.68
N GLU A 157 10.46 -6.19 -34.94
CA GLU A 157 11.44 -6.87 -35.78
C GLU A 157 12.67 -5.95 -35.87
N GLU A 158 13.74 -6.20 -35.26
CA GLU A 158 14.95 -5.37 -35.19
C GLU A 158 15.04 -4.44 -33.97
N GLY A 159 15.08 -4.99 -32.74
CA GLY A 159 15.75 -4.35 -31.60
C GLY A 159 15.21 -3.02 -31.08
N ASP A 160 14.28 -2.39 -31.76
CA ASP A 160 13.75 -1.07 -31.37
C ASP A 160 12.56 -1.27 -30.39
N ARG A 161 12.82 -1.02 -29.11
CA ARG A 161 11.81 -1.04 -28.07
C ARG A 161 10.95 0.19 -28.17
N ILE A 162 9.81 0.08 -28.83
CA ILE A 162 8.83 1.18 -28.93
C ILE A 162 8.20 1.36 -27.54
N THR A 163 8.68 2.33 -26.81
CA THR A 163 8.05 2.80 -25.56
C THR A 163 7.01 3.86 -25.90
N ASP A 164 5.75 3.49 -25.84
CA ASP A 164 4.65 4.47 -25.98
C ASP A 164 4.54 5.26 -24.65
N LYS A 165 5.07 6.48 -24.64
CA LYS A 165 5.16 7.37 -23.45
C LYS A 165 3.86 8.14 -23.19
N GLY A 166 2.70 7.54 -23.39
CA GLY A 166 1.42 8.17 -23.08
C GLY A 166 1.00 8.00 -21.61
N SER A 167 0.30 8.98 -21.02
CA SER A 167 -0.34 8.79 -19.71
C SER A 167 -1.44 7.73 -19.81
N TYR A 168 -1.64 6.93 -18.74
CA TYR A 168 -2.67 5.87 -18.71
C TYR A 168 -4.06 6.44 -18.97
N ILE A 169 -4.38 7.60 -18.39
CA ILE A 169 -5.64 8.32 -18.62
C ILE A 169 -5.77 8.73 -20.08
N GLY A 170 -4.71 9.28 -20.70
CA GLY A 170 -4.70 9.64 -22.12
C GLY A 170 -4.91 8.43 -23.04
N SER A 171 -4.35 7.27 -22.71
CA SER A 171 -4.54 6.05 -23.49
C SER A 171 -5.96 5.47 -23.38
N LEU A 172 -6.61 5.62 -22.22
CA LEU A 172 -8.01 5.23 -22.02
C LEU A 172 -8.98 6.13 -22.79
N LEU A 173 -8.75 7.45 -22.77
CA LEU A 173 -9.56 8.44 -23.50
C LEU A 173 -9.44 8.23 -25.02
N ARG A 174 -8.21 7.98 -25.51
CA ARG A 174 -7.96 7.71 -26.92
C ARG A 174 -8.62 6.42 -27.42
N ARG A 175 -8.70 5.39 -26.53
CA ARG A 175 -9.36 4.11 -26.85
C ARG A 175 -10.90 4.25 -26.92
N LYS A 176 -11.48 5.20 -26.16
CA LYS A 176 -12.92 5.52 -26.23
C LYS A 176 -13.24 6.27 -27.54
N GLY A 177 -12.47 7.30 -27.89
CA GLY A 177 -12.67 8.06 -29.12
C GLY A 177 -12.51 7.23 -30.39
N GLY A 178 -11.54 6.31 -30.45
CA GLY A 178 -11.34 5.41 -31.60
C GLY A 178 -12.44 4.37 -31.80
N LYS A 179 -13.25 4.06 -30.77
CA LYS A 179 -14.43 3.20 -30.92
C LYS A 179 -15.65 3.95 -31.45
N GLU A 180 -15.80 5.22 -31.12
CA GLU A 180 -16.88 6.07 -31.67
C GLU A 180 -16.65 6.35 -33.16
N GLU A 181 -15.41 6.59 -33.57
CA GLU A 181 -15.06 6.83 -34.98
C GLU A 181 -15.26 5.60 -35.91
N LEU A 182 -15.19 4.36 -35.33
CA LEU A 182 -15.45 3.13 -36.07
C LEU A 182 -16.95 2.82 -36.17
N VAL A 183 -17.77 3.31 -35.25
CA VAL A 183 -19.23 3.13 -35.29
C VAL A 183 -19.87 4.10 -36.27
N ASP A 184 -19.31 5.31 -36.44
CA ASP A 184 -19.81 6.31 -37.40
C ASP A 184 -19.41 6.01 -38.86
N ARG A 185 -18.52 5.04 -39.10
CA ARG A 185 -18.08 4.62 -40.46
C ARG A 185 -18.69 3.31 -40.94
N ALA A 186 -19.53 2.66 -40.13
CA ALA A 186 -20.25 1.42 -40.46
C ALA A 186 -21.72 1.71 -40.75
#